data_3868766ed8601619ad16b2792461beb9
#
_entry.id   3868766ed8601619ad16b2792461beb9
#
_cell.length_a   1.000
_cell.length_b   1.000
_cell.length_c   1.000
_cell.angle_alpha   90.00
_cell.angle_beta   90.00
_cell.angle_gamma   90.00
#
_symmetry.space_group_name_H-M   'P 1'
#
loop_
_entity.id
_entity.type
_entity.pdbx_description
1 polymer ?
#
loop_
_entity_poly.entity_id
_entity_poly.type
_entity_poly.pdbx_seq_one_letter_code
_entity_poly.pdbx_strand_id
1 'polypeptide(L)'
;MKDLLSEIESYWTTRAEGYSEVNHKELNGMQKGAWLEVLKGQFPEKAKDEIKILDIGTGPGFFSVILAEAGYKVTAVDYTQEMLDTAKRNAGNLCERISFYKMDAQNLEFEDDVFDVVISRNLTWNLKDPKRAYEEWCRVLKPGGKLLNFDANWYGYLYDEEKRLSYEEDRKSVESEHLDDHYLCTDIDRME
;
A
#
# COMPACT_ATOMS: atom_id res chain seq x y z
N MET A 1 -28.01 4.06 1.93
CA MET A 1 -26.70 4.36 1.30
C MET A 1 -25.70 3.41 1.91
N LYS A 2 -24.96 2.64 1.12
CA LYS A 2 -23.81 1.91 1.63
C LYS A 2 -22.77 2.93 2.11
N ASP A 3 -22.10 2.66 3.22
CA ASP A 3 -21.00 3.51 3.67
C ASP A 3 -19.83 3.38 2.67
N LEU A 4 -19.17 4.47 2.33
CA LEU A 4 -18.05 4.52 1.39
C LEU A 4 -16.93 3.53 1.80
N LEU A 5 -16.68 3.37 3.09
CA LEU A 5 -15.70 2.38 3.59
C LEU A 5 -16.09 0.94 3.22
N SER A 6 -17.38 0.59 3.30
CA SER A 6 -17.87 -0.74 2.86
C SER A 6 -17.72 -0.95 1.34
N GLU A 7 -17.85 0.12 0.56
CA GLU A 7 -17.65 0.05 -0.90
C GLU A 7 -16.16 -0.14 -1.23
N ILE A 8 -15.29 0.59 -0.57
CA ILE A 8 -13.82 0.44 -0.67
C ILE A 8 -13.39 -0.97 -0.27
N GLU A 9 -13.89 -1.49 0.87
CA GLU A 9 -13.60 -2.86 1.32
C GLU A 9 -14.04 -3.89 0.28
N SER A 10 -15.27 -3.77 -0.23
CA SER A 10 -15.81 -4.67 -1.27
C SER A 10 -14.98 -4.64 -2.55
N TYR A 11 -14.57 -3.46 -2.98
CA TYR A 11 -13.71 -3.27 -4.14
C TYR A 11 -12.37 -4.01 -3.98
N TRP A 12 -11.66 -3.77 -2.88
CA TRP A 12 -10.36 -4.41 -2.65
C TRP A 12 -10.45 -5.90 -2.33
N THR A 13 -11.55 -6.36 -1.72
CA THR A 13 -11.84 -7.79 -1.57
C THR A 13 -11.82 -8.50 -2.92
N THR A 14 -12.53 -7.96 -3.91
CA THR A 14 -12.60 -8.55 -5.25
C THR A 14 -11.26 -8.52 -6.00
N ARG A 15 -10.41 -7.55 -5.71
CA ARG A 15 -9.14 -7.33 -6.42
C ARG A 15 -7.93 -7.96 -5.74
N ALA A 16 -8.07 -8.53 -4.56
CA ALA A 16 -6.94 -9.00 -3.76
C ALA A 16 -6.05 -10.00 -4.52
N GLU A 17 -6.64 -10.92 -5.27
CA GLU A 17 -5.91 -11.94 -6.02
C GLU A 17 -5.15 -11.35 -7.22
N GLY A 18 -5.82 -10.56 -8.06
CA GLY A 18 -5.18 -9.91 -9.22
C GLY A 18 -4.09 -8.93 -8.80
N TYR A 19 -4.31 -8.18 -7.72
CA TYR A 19 -3.29 -7.27 -7.19
C TYR A 19 -2.10 -8.02 -6.58
N SER A 20 -2.34 -9.24 -6.04
CA SER A 20 -1.28 -10.12 -5.57
C SER A 20 -0.36 -10.60 -6.70
N GLU A 21 -0.88 -10.87 -7.88
CA GLU A 21 -0.06 -11.29 -9.03
C GLU A 21 0.93 -10.20 -9.44
N VAL A 22 0.48 -8.92 -9.46
CA VAL A 22 1.35 -7.76 -9.70
C VAL A 22 2.44 -7.70 -8.63
N ASN A 23 2.04 -7.87 -7.37
CA ASN A 23 2.93 -7.86 -6.22
C ASN A 23 4.00 -8.97 -6.31
N HIS A 24 3.62 -10.17 -6.73
CA HIS A 24 4.57 -11.28 -6.96
C HIS A 24 5.59 -10.96 -8.04
N LYS A 25 5.17 -10.31 -9.13
CA LYS A 25 6.10 -9.87 -10.19
C LYS A 25 7.10 -8.86 -9.63
N GLU A 26 6.65 -7.90 -8.82
CA GLU A 26 7.51 -6.91 -8.17
C GLU A 26 8.48 -7.56 -7.15
N LEU A 27 7.99 -8.50 -6.32
CA LEU A 27 8.80 -9.22 -5.33
C LEU A 27 9.91 -10.06 -5.96
N ASN A 28 9.71 -10.57 -7.18
CA ASN A 28 10.68 -11.34 -7.93
C ASN A 28 11.49 -10.49 -8.92
N GLY A 29 11.16 -9.22 -9.08
CA GLY A 29 11.79 -8.30 -10.01
C GLY A 29 12.93 -7.48 -9.39
N MET A 30 13.57 -6.66 -10.23
CA MET A 30 14.62 -5.72 -9.81
C MET A 30 14.11 -4.61 -8.87
N GLN A 31 12.81 -4.31 -8.93
CA GLN A 31 12.16 -3.27 -8.13
C GLN A 31 12.29 -3.50 -6.63
N LYS A 32 12.26 -4.78 -6.21
CA LYS A 32 12.43 -5.17 -4.80
C LYS A 32 13.69 -4.57 -4.17
N GLY A 33 14.84 -4.73 -4.81
CA GLY A 33 16.11 -4.21 -4.32
C GLY A 33 16.12 -2.67 -4.26
N ALA A 34 15.61 -2.02 -5.30
CA ALA A 34 15.54 -0.56 -5.38
C ALA A 34 14.67 0.02 -4.26
N TRP A 35 13.47 -0.55 -4.02
CA TRP A 35 12.60 -0.13 -2.94
C TRP A 35 13.24 -0.33 -1.56
N LEU A 36 13.89 -1.46 -1.34
CA LEU A 36 14.55 -1.74 -0.07
C LEU A 36 15.65 -0.71 0.23
N GLU A 37 16.45 -0.32 -0.76
CA GLU A 37 17.49 0.70 -0.58
C GLU A 37 16.89 2.08 -0.30
N VAL A 38 15.82 2.47 -1.00
CA VAL A 38 15.10 3.72 -0.75
C VAL A 38 14.58 3.78 0.70
N LEU A 39 13.94 2.71 1.16
CA LEU A 39 13.39 2.64 2.52
C LEU A 39 14.49 2.69 3.57
N LYS A 40 15.52 1.84 3.43
CA LYS A 40 16.64 1.76 4.40
C LYS A 40 17.40 3.08 4.52
N GLY A 41 17.53 3.82 3.43
CA GLY A 41 18.17 5.14 3.42
C GLY A 41 17.49 6.18 4.29
N GLN A 42 16.24 5.94 4.72
CA GLN A 42 15.46 6.82 5.58
C GLN A 42 15.37 6.34 7.04
N PHE A 43 15.79 5.11 7.31
CA PHE A 43 15.64 4.52 8.65
C PHE A 43 16.65 5.11 9.65
N PRO A 44 16.30 5.14 10.95
CA PRO A 44 17.21 5.60 11.99
C PRO A 44 18.38 4.62 12.14
N GLU A 45 19.53 5.15 12.61
CA GLU A 45 20.71 4.35 12.94
C GLU A 45 20.49 3.57 14.25
N LYS A 46 19.76 2.46 14.16
CA LYS A 46 19.45 1.53 15.25
C LYS A 46 19.63 0.09 14.80
N ALA A 47 19.71 -0.85 15.73
CA ALA A 47 19.62 -2.26 15.40
C ALA A 47 18.25 -2.57 14.75
N LYS A 48 18.23 -3.44 13.73
CA LYS A 48 16.99 -3.72 12.95
C LYS A 48 15.83 -4.16 13.84
N ASP A 49 16.10 -4.93 14.88
CA ASP A 49 15.07 -5.42 15.81
C ASP A 49 14.51 -4.33 16.72
N GLU A 50 15.19 -3.19 16.84
CA GLU A 50 14.76 -2.04 17.65
C GLU A 50 13.96 -1.01 16.86
N ILE A 51 14.01 -1.08 15.52
CA ILE A 51 13.25 -0.20 14.65
C ILE A 51 11.82 -0.72 14.55
N LYS A 52 10.87 0.04 15.06
CA LYS A 52 9.43 -0.25 14.94
C LYS A 52 8.88 0.35 13.65
N ILE A 53 8.44 -0.48 12.73
CA ILE A 53 7.95 -0.09 11.42
C ILE A 53 6.45 -0.39 11.33
N LEU A 54 5.67 0.58 10.86
CA LEU A 54 4.26 0.42 10.52
C LEU A 54 4.08 0.56 9.01
N ASP A 55 3.52 -0.47 8.36
CA ASP A 55 3.14 -0.49 6.95
C ASP A 55 1.62 -0.35 6.86
N ILE A 56 1.15 0.83 6.40
CA ILE A 56 -0.27 1.20 6.36
C ILE A 56 -0.82 1.00 4.95
N GLY A 57 -1.94 0.29 4.86
CA GLY A 57 -2.50 -0.16 3.58
C GLY A 57 -1.53 -1.14 2.93
N THR A 58 -1.08 -2.13 3.71
CA THR A 58 -0.07 -3.10 3.26
C THR A 58 -0.48 -3.87 2.00
N GLY A 59 -1.80 -3.96 1.72
CA GLY A 59 -2.33 -4.71 0.60
C GLY A 59 -1.84 -6.16 0.62
N PRO A 60 -1.35 -6.71 -0.52
CA PRO A 60 -0.76 -8.05 -0.58
C PRO A 60 0.62 -8.17 0.10
N GLY A 61 1.11 -7.12 0.77
CA GLY A 61 2.25 -7.18 1.67
C GLY A 61 3.61 -6.84 1.07
N PHE A 62 3.70 -6.11 -0.04
CA PHE A 62 4.98 -5.87 -0.72
C PHE A 62 6.06 -5.28 0.19
N PHE A 63 5.79 -4.15 0.86
CA PHE A 63 6.77 -3.52 1.74
C PHE A 63 7.04 -4.37 2.99
N SER A 64 5.97 -4.93 3.58
CA SER A 64 6.08 -5.81 4.74
C SER A 64 6.98 -7.01 4.47
N VAL A 65 6.84 -7.67 3.30
CA VAL A 65 7.63 -8.84 2.90
C VAL A 65 9.10 -8.47 2.68
N ILE A 66 9.40 -7.43 1.88
CA ILE A 66 10.79 -7.05 1.59
C ILE A 66 11.55 -6.59 2.84
N LEU A 67 10.87 -5.95 3.78
CA LEU A 67 11.46 -5.51 5.06
C LEU A 67 11.67 -6.71 6.00
N ALA A 68 10.70 -7.62 6.10
CA ALA A 68 10.84 -8.83 6.89
C ALA A 68 11.98 -9.73 6.38
N GLU A 69 12.13 -9.88 5.06
CA GLU A 69 13.24 -10.60 4.43
C GLU A 69 14.59 -9.92 4.71
N ALA A 70 14.62 -8.60 4.76
CA ALA A 70 15.80 -7.82 5.16
C ALA A 70 16.11 -7.90 6.66
N GLY A 71 15.27 -8.59 7.47
CA GLY A 71 15.49 -8.85 8.89
C GLY A 71 14.80 -7.87 9.83
N TYR A 72 13.93 -6.97 9.34
CA TYR A 72 13.15 -6.08 10.19
C TYR A 72 11.89 -6.77 10.75
N LYS A 73 11.35 -6.23 11.85
CA LYS A 73 10.01 -6.55 12.34
C LYS A 73 9.04 -5.49 11.84
N VAL A 74 7.91 -5.90 11.29
CA VAL A 74 6.93 -5.01 10.68
C VAL A 74 5.56 -5.22 11.32
N THR A 75 4.90 -4.11 11.62
CA THR A 75 3.46 -4.09 11.90
C THR A 75 2.77 -3.68 10.60
N ALA A 76 1.88 -4.52 10.09
CA ALA A 76 1.18 -4.33 8.83
C ALA A 76 -0.31 -4.16 9.09
N VAL A 77 -0.90 -3.10 8.55
CA VAL A 77 -2.34 -2.86 8.67
C VAL A 77 -2.99 -2.71 7.30
N ASP A 78 -4.19 -3.25 7.17
CA ASP A 78 -5.05 -3.04 6.01
C ASP A 78 -6.52 -3.07 6.47
N TYR A 79 -7.39 -2.38 5.75
CA TYR A 79 -8.81 -2.37 6.05
C TYR A 79 -9.52 -3.63 5.53
N THR A 80 -8.95 -4.29 4.51
CA THR A 80 -9.53 -5.44 3.82
C THR A 80 -8.93 -6.75 4.35
N GLN A 81 -9.77 -7.65 4.85
CA GLN A 81 -9.32 -8.93 5.40
C GLN A 81 -8.63 -9.79 4.31
N GLU A 82 -9.18 -9.82 3.11
CA GLU A 82 -8.63 -10.58 1.98
C GLU A 82 -7.24 -10.11 1.58
N MET A 83 -6.95 -8.81 1.72
CA MET A 83 -5.60 -8.26 1.52
C MET A 83 -4.64 -8.80 2.56
N LEU A 84 -5.03 -8.79 3.84
CA LEU A 84 -4.20 -9.33 4.93
C LEU A 84 -3.95 -10.83 4.78
N ASP A 85 -4.96 -11.59 4.38
CA ASP A 85 -4.82 -13.04 4.18
C ASP A 85 -3.91 -13.33 2.97
N THR A 86 -3.99 -12.51 1.94
CA THR A 86 -3.09 -12.55 0.80
C THR A 86 -1.66 -12.16 1.20
N ALA A 87 -1.48 -11.09 2.00
CA ALA A 87 -0.18 -10.69 2.52
C ALA A 87 0.48 -11.80 3.35
N LYS A 88 -0.30 -12.52 4.19
CA LYS A 88 0.19 -13.67 4.95
C LYS A 88 0.65 -14.81 4.04
N ARG A 89 -0.13 -15.11 2.98
CA ARG A 89 0.28 -16.13 1.98
C ARG A 89 1.59 -15.73 1.29
N ASN A 90 1.72 -14.46 0.89
CA ASN A 90 2.92 -13.94 0.23
C ASN A 90 4.13 -13.92 1.16
N ALA A 91 3.93 -13.63 2.44
CA ALA A 91 4.99 -13.63 3.44
C ALA A 91 5.50 -15.04 3.77
N GLY A 92 4.63 -16.06 3.72
CA GLY A 92 5.01 -17.43 4.03
C GLY A 92 5.72 -17.54 5.40
N ASN A 93 6.95 -18.05 5.41
CA ASN A 93 7.74 -18.21 6.64
C ASN A 93 8.15 -16.87 7.28
N LEU A 94 8.06 -15.75 6.56
CA LEU A 94 8.35 -14.42 7.09
C LEU A 94 7.24 -13.88 8.00
N CYS A 95 6.08 -14.55 8.08
CA CYS A 95 4.97 -14.18 8.98
C CYS A 95 5.41 -14.05 10.45
N GLU A 96 6.46 -14.75 10.88
CA GLU A 96 7.00 -14.62 12.24
C GLU A 96 7.58 -13.22 12.52
N ARG A 97 7.89 -12.46 11.47
CA ARG A 97 8.44 -11.10 11.57
C ARG A 97 7.41 -10.01 11.28
N ILE A 98 6.18 -10.39 10.89
CA ILE A 98 5.14 -9.44 10.49
C ILE A 98 3.90 -9.65 11.37
N SER A 99 3.48 -8.61 12.06
CA SER A 99 2.22 -8.59 12.82
C SER A 99 1.13 -7.94 11.96
N PHE A 100 0.09 -8.68 11.63
CA PHE A 100 -1.00 -8.23 10.75
C PHE A 100 -2.23 -7.84 11.55
N TYR A 101 -2.81 -6.66 11.27
CA TYR A 101 -4.02 -6.16 11.91
C TYR A 101 -4.99 -5.57 10.89
N LYS A 102 -6.27 -5.89 11.03
CA LYS A 102 -7.33 -5.24 10.27
C LYS A 102 -7.67 -3.91 10.95
N MET A 103 -7.35 -2.78 10.29
CA MET A 103 -7.57 -1.43 10.82
C MET A 103 -7.88 -0.45 9.70
N ASP A 104 -8.63 0.60 10.05
CA ASP A 104 -8.79 1.79 9.20
C ASP A 104 -7.55 2.68 9.33
N ALA A 105 -6.93 3.00 8.20
CA ALA A 105 -5.78 3.91 8.13
C ALA A 105 -6.08 5.31 8.70
N GLN A 106 -7.37 5.68 8.79
CA GLN A 106 -7.85 6.95 9.32
C GLN A 106 -8.18 6.88 10.83
N ASN A 107 -8.05 5.70 11.46
CA ASN A 107 -8.34 5.48 12.87
C ASN A 107 -7.52 4.30 13.40
N LEU A 108 -6.25 4.57 13.72
CA LEU A 108 -5.31 3.56 14.17
C LEU A 108 -5.47 3.26 15.67
N GLU A 109 -5.58 1.98 16.02
CA GLU A 109 -5.73 1.50 17.41
C GLU A 109 -4.37 1.31 18.11
N PHE A 110 -3.39 2.18 17.80
CA PHE A 110 -2.10 2.21 18.46
C PHE A 110 -1.98 3.42 19.37
N GLU A 111 -1.17 3.30 20.42
CA GLU A 111 -0.80 4.41 21.28
C GLU A 111 0.00 5.47 20.49
N ASP A 112 0.11 6.68 21.06
CA ASP A 112 0.95 7.74 20.53
C ASP A 112 2.44 7.33 20.59
N ASP A 113 3.26 7.87 19.68
CA ASP A 113 4.73 7.75 19.74
C ASP A 113 5.26 6.29 19.75
N VAL A 114 4.62 5.37 19.04
CA VAL A 114 4.99 3.94 19.01
C VAL A 114 6.06 3.64 17.96
N PHE A 115 5.92 4.18 16.74
CA PHE A 115 6.70 3.76 15.58
C PHE A 115 7.85 4.70 15.27
N ASP A 116 8.98 4.13 14.88
CA ASP A 116 10.13 4.89 14.38
C ASP A 116 9.94 5.30 12.92
N VAL A 117 9.22 4.43 12.16
CA VAL A 117 8.96 4.63 10.74
C VAL A 117 7.52 4.21 10.44
N VAL A 118 6.80 5.06 9.73
CA VAL A 118 5.50 4.76 9.11
C VAL A 118 5.68 4.80 7.61
N ILE A 119 5.26 3.78 6.92
CA ILE A 119 5.32 3.68 5.46
C ILE A 119 3.94 3.42 4.88
N SER A 120 3.70 3.93 3.68
CA SER A 120 2.49 3.66 2.91
C SER A 120 2.79 3.74 1.42
N ARG A 121 2.08 2.95 0.61
CA ARG A 121 2.23 2.96 -0.85
C ARG A 121 0.88 2.80 -1.52
N ASN A 122 0.57 3.70 -2.46
CA ASN A 122 -0.65 3.67 -3.28
C ASN A 122 -1.95 3.63 -2.45
N LEU A 123 -2.00 4.40 -1.35
CA LEU A 123 -3.14 4.38 -0.43
C LEU A 123 -3.91 5.69 -0.38
N THR A 124 -3.24 6.85 -0.38
CA THR A 124 -3.89 8.13 -0.02
C THR A 124 -4.96 8.57 -1.01
N TRP A 125 -4.87 8.19 -2.27
CA TRP A 125 -5.87 8.46 -3.30
C TRP A 125 -7.22 7.80 -3.02
N ASN A 126 -7.26 6.76 -2.20
CA ASN A 126 -8.43 5.91 -1.91
C ASN A 126 -9.02 6.19 -0.51
N LEU A 127 -8.50 7.16 0.22
CA LEU A 127 -8.98 7.49 1.57
C LEU A 127 -10.13 8.49 1.52
N LYS A 128 -11.14 8.27 2.39
CA LYS A 128 -12.27 9.17 2.56
C LYS A 128 -11.85 10.52 3.16
N ASP A 129 -10.93 10.50 4.11
CA ASP A 129 -10.37 11.67 4.78
C ASP A 129 -8.84 11.55 4.89
N PRO A 130 -8.10 11.90 3.83
CA PRO A 130 -6.64 11.82 3.84
C PRO A 130 -5.99 12.67 4.94
N LYS A 131 -6.60 13.82 5.28
CA LYS A 131 -6.10 14.70 6.33
C LYS A 131 -6.09 13.98 7.68
N ARG A 132 -7.21 13.37 8.04
CA ARG A 132 -7.32 12.58 9.27
C ARG A 132 -6.34 11.41 9.29
N ALA A 133 -6.16 10.74 8.16
CA ALA A 133 -5.17 9.67 8.06
C ALA A 133 -3.77 10.17 8.39
N TYR A 134 -3.33 11.28 7.80
CA TYR A 134 -2.02 11.86 8.10
C TYR A 134 -1.90 12.30 9.57
N GLU A 135 -2.96 12.82 10.19
CA GLU A 135 -2.99 13.16 11.62
C GLU A 135 -2.76 11.91 12.47
N GLU A 136 -3.43 10.80 12.18
CA GLU A 136 -3.24 9.51 12.85
C GLU A 136 -1.84 8.93 12.62
N TRP A 137 -1.33 8.99 11.39
CA TRP A 137 0.02 8.50 11.08
C TRP A 137 1.10 9.29 11.81
N CYS A 138 0.92 10.61 11.93
CA CYS A 138 1.81 11.46 12.71
C CYS A 138 1.68 11.20 14.21
N ARG A 139 0.47 10.92 14.72
CA ARG A 139 0.23 10.63 16.15
C ARG A 139 0.96 9.37 16.60
N VAL A 140 0.94 8.32 15.81
CA VAL A 140 1.59 7.05 16.15
C VAL A 140 3.12 7.07 15.92
N LEU A 141 3.64 8.08 15.22
CA LEU A 141 5.07 8.29 15.02
C LEU A 141 5.72 8.87 16.25
N LYS A 142 6.87 8.33 16.63
CA LYS A 142 7.73 8.94 17.65
C LYS A 142 8.24 10.31 17.21
N PRO A 143 8.53 11.21 18.17
CA PRO A 143 9.25 12.43 17.88
C PRO A 143 10.55 12.14 17.10
N GLY A 144 10.71 12.78 15.93
CA GLY A 144 11.82 12.53 15.01
C GLY A 144 11.71 11.26 14.15
N GLY A 145 10.61 10.52 14.27
CA GLY A 145 10.26 9.40 13.37
C GLY A 145 10.06 9.84 11.93
N LYS A 146 9.99 8.90 11.00
CA LYS A 146 9.88 9.16 9.56
C LYS A 146 8.56 8.65 9.01
N LEU A 147 7.83 9.51 8.31
CA LEU A 147 6.69 9.14 7.48
C LEU A 147 7.14 9.09 6.01
N LEU A 148 6.99 7.93 5.39
CA LEU A 148 7.36 7.67 4.00
C LEU A 148 6.10 7.26 3.23
N ASN A 149 5.52 8.20 2.50
CA ASN A 149 4.36 7.93 1.66
C ASN A 149 4.74 7.96 0.18
N PHE A 150 4.35 6.94 -0.56
CA PHE A 150 4.62 6.77 -1.99
C PHE A 150 3.31 6.56 -2.74
N ASP A 151 2.84 7.60 -3.40
CA ASP A 151 1.64 7.54 -4.24
C ASP A 151 1.94 7.98 -5.67
N ALA A 152 1.29 7.33 -6.63
CA ALA A 152 1.31 7.77 -8.01
C ALA A 152 0.21 8.82 -8.25
N ASN A 153 0.41 9.67 -9.23
CA ASN A 153 -0.62 10.60 -9.69
C ASN A 153 -1.59 9.88 -10.64
N TRP A 154 -2.43 8.99 -10.06
CA TRP A 154 -3.36 8.12 -10.80
C TRP A 154 -4.36 8.89 -11.67
N TYR A 155 -4.76 10.09 -11.22
CA TYR A 155 -5.77 10.93 -11.88
C TYR A 155 -5.17 12.13 -12.61
N GLY A 156 -3.84 12.16 -12.81
CA GLY A 156 -3.18 13.27 -13.49
C GLY A 156 -3.72 13.55 -14.90
N TYR A 157 -4.22 12.52 -15.58
CA TYR A 157 -4.82 12.62 -16.90
C TYR A 157 -6.14 13.44 -16.92
N LEU A 158 -6.82 13.61 -15.78
CA LEU A 158 -8.04 14.42 -15.69
C LEU A 158 -7.75 15.93 -15.78
N TYR A 159 -6.53 16.35 -15.43
CA TYR A 159 -6.18 17.77 -15.27
C TYR A 159 -5.03 18.22 -16.18
N ASP A 160 -4.35 17.27 -16.85
CA ASP A 160 -3.16 17.51 -17.66
C ASP A 160 -3.35 16.87 -19.05
N GLU A 161 -3.28 17.69 -20.10
CA GLU A 161 -3.58 17.24 -21.47
C GLU A 161 -2.52 16.26 -22.00
N GLU A 162 -1.25 16.46 -21.68
CA GLU A 162 -0.18 15.56 -22.09
C GLU A 162 -0.35 14.18 -21.46
N LYS A 163 -0.68 14.14 -20.16
CA LYS A 163 -0.97 12.90 -19.45
C LYS A 163 -2.23 12.22 -19.97
N ARG A 164 -3.24 13.00 -20.37
CA ARG A 164 -4.46 12.45 -20.97
C ARG A 164 -4.16 11.75 -22.30
N LEU A 165 -3.38 12.38 -23.16
CA LEU A 165 -2.98 11.78 -24.43
C LEU A 165 -2.17 10.48 -24.23
N SER A 166 -1.21 10.50 -23.30
CA SER A 166 -0.45 9.30 -22.94
C SER A 166 -1.34 8.19 -22.39
N TYR A 167 -2.30 8.51 -21.52
CA TYR A 167 -3.27 7.55 -20.99
C TYR A 167 -4.13 6.95 -22.11
N GLU A 168 -4.61 7.76 -23.06
CA GLU A 168 -5.40 7.28 -24.20
C GLU A 168 -4.60 6.37 -25.14
N GLU A 169 -3.30 6.65 -25.33
CA GLU A 169 -2.39 5.80 -26.11
C GLU A 169 -2.14 4.47 -25.41
N ASP A 170 -1.86 4.48 -24.11
CA ASP A 170 -1.68 3.27 -23.30
C ASP A 170 -2.92 2.39 -23.34
N ARG A 171 -4.13 2.97 -23.21
CA ARG A 171 -5.40 2.24 -23.31
C ARG A 171 -5.59 1.56 -24.65
N LYS A 172 -5.29 2.27 -25.75
CA LYS A 172 -5.36 1.69 -27.12
C LYS A 172 -4.36 0.54 -27.29
N SER A 173 -3.19 0.64 -26.72
CA SER A 173 -2.17 -0.40 -26.74
C SER A 173 -2.65 -1.65 -26.00
N VAL A 174 -3.19 -1.50 -24.78
CA VAL A 174 -3.76 -2.61 -23.99
C VAL A 174 -4.89 -3.32 -24.75
N GLU A 175 -5.81 -2.58 -25.35
CA GLU A 175 -6.89 -3.12 -26.17
C GLU A 175 -6.37 -3.88 -27.40
N SER A 176 -5.35 -3.34 -28.07
CA SER A 176 -4.78 -3.94 -29.28
C SER A 176 -3.98 -5.21 -29.02
N GLU A 177 -3.34 -5.31 -27.87
CA GLU A 177 -2.50 -6.44 -27.48
C GLU A 177 -3.29 -7.56 -26.75
N HIS A 178 -4.59 -7.40 -26.57
CA HIS A 178 -5.44 -8.33 -25.80
C HIS A 178 -4.85 -8.65 -24.41
N LEU A 179 -4.18 -7.66 -23.80
CA LEU A 179 -3.66 -7.79 -22.46
C LEU A 179 -4.84 -7.80 -21.48
N ASP A 180 -4.77 -8.69 -20.49
CA ASP A 180 -5.71 -8.68 -19.38
C ASP A 180 -5.65 -7.34 -18.66
N ASP A 181 -6.61 -6.47 -18.96
CA ASP A 181 -6.73 -5.21 -18.25
C ASP A 181 -7.33 -5.46 -16.86
N HIS A 182 -6.46 -5.57 -15.88
CA HIS A 182 -6.85 -5.72 -14.48
C HIS A 182 -7.69 -4.53 -13.95
N TYR A 183 -7.85 -3.47 -14.73
CA TYR A 183 -8.64 -2.28 -14.40
C TYR A 183 -10.02 -2.25 -15.08
N LEU A 184 -10.28 -3.05 -16.12
CA LEU A 184 -11.54 -3.03 -16.87
C LEU A 184 -12.76 -3.60 -16.11
N CYS A 185 -12.57 -4.25 -14.97
CA CYS A 185 -13.68 -4.88 -14.24
C CYS A 185 -14.37 -3.97 -13.22
N THR A 186 -14.16 -2.66 -13.27
CA THR A 186 -14.74 -1.77 -12.26
C THR A 186 -15.45 -0.58 -12.86
N ASP A 187 -16.70 -0.42 -12.46
CA ASP A 187 -17.55 0.75 -12.65
C ASP A 187 -17.01 2.02 -11.93
N ILE A 188 -15.68 2.19 -11.82
CA ILE A 188 -15.10 3.40 -11.22
C ILE A 188 -15.44 4.64 -12.05
N ASP A 189 -15.59 4.49 -13.37
CA ASP A 189 -16.03 5.57 -14.27
C ASP A 189 -17.50 6.00 -14.05
N ARG A 190 -18.21 5.38 -13.10
CA ARG A 190 -19.60 5.72 -12.73
C ARG A 190 -19.76 6.36 -11.36
N MET A 191 -18.66 6.61 -10.66
CA MET A 191 -18.67 7.39 -9.42
C MET A 191 -18.48 8.88 -9.76
N GLU A 192 -19.49 9.48 -10.45
CA GLU A 192 -19.69 10.92 -10.52
C GLU A 192 -20.36 11.45 -9.26
#